data_d482a6965b6a89cc2d9833ff85defa6c
#
_entry.id   d482a6965b6a89cc2d9833ff85defa6c
#
_cell.length_a   1.000
_cell.length_b   1.000
_cell.length_c   1.000
_cell.angle_alpha   90.00
_cell.angle_beta   90.00
_cell.angle_gamma   90.00
#
_symmetry.space_group_name_H-M   'P 1'
#
loop_
_entity.id
_entity.type
_entity.pdbx_description
1 polymer ?
#
loop_
_entity_poly.entity_id
_entity_poly.type
_entity_poly.pdbx_seq_one_letter_code
_entity_poly.pdbx_strand_id
1 'polypeptide(L)' 'MDAMENLKNLHKEKYGVEPNVIGLLWHNIDKQIELLIKAVEGDKPYDEYKMLSKSEQKAFDKGDIVF' A
#
# COMPACT_ATOMS: atom_id res chain seq x y z
N MET A 1 -20.09 1.77 4.95
CA MET A 1 -18.77 1.18 5.07
C MET A 1 -17.85 1.72 3.97
N ASP A 2 -16.63 2.05 4.34
CA ASP A 2 -15.68 2.62 3.41
C ASP A 2 -15.10 1.53 2.50
N ALA A 3 -15.02 1.78 1.19
CA ALA A 3 -14.44 0.84 0.24
C ALA A 3 -12.98 0.51 0.59
N MET A 4 -12.25 1.49 1.08
CA MET A 4 -10.86 1.30 1.53
C MET A 4 -10.79 0.30 2.67
N GLU A 5 -11.66 0.41 3.65
CA GLU A 5 -11.70 -0.50 4.79
C GLU A 5 -12.04 -1.94 4.35
N ASN A 6 -13.00 -2.09 3.44
CA ASN A 6 -13.33 -3.40 2.89
C ASN A 6 -12.14 -4.03 2.18
N LEU A 7 -11.41 -3.25 1.39
CA LEU A 7 -10.23 -3.74 0.68
C LEU A 7 -9.12 -4.14 1.64
N LYS A 8 -8.93 -3.38 2.72
CA LYS A 8 -7.95 -3.74 3.75
C LYS A 8 -8.30 -5.06 4.43
N ASN A 9 -9.58 -5.26 4.74
CA ASN A 9 -10.06 -6.49 5.35
C ASN A 9 -9.87 -7.69 4.41
N LEU A 10 -10.20 -7.53 3.13
CA LEU A 10 -10.00 -8.58 2.12
C LEU A 10 -8.52 -8.92 1.98
N HIS A 11 -7.66 -7.91 2.01
CA HIS A 11 -6.21 -8.11 1.95
C HIS A 11 -5.72 -8.94 3.14
N LYS A 12 -6.19 -8.59 4.34
CA LYS A 12 -5.84 -9.31 5.56
C LYS A 12 -6.30 -10.77 5.51
N GLU A 13 -7.51 -11.02 5.00
CA GLU A 13 -8.02 -12.37 4.85
C GLU A 13 -7.18 -13.18 3.86
N LYS A 14 -6.77 -12.56 2.76
CA LYS A 14 -6.03 -13.24 1.70
C LYS A 14 -4.58 -13.51 2.07
N TYR A 15 -3.90 -12.54 2.67
CA TYR A 15 -2.46 -12.61 2.94
C TYR A 15 -2.12 -12.77 4.42
N GLY A 16 -3.10 -12.69 5.31
CA GLY A 16 -2.87 -12.78 6.75
C GLY A 16 -2.30 -11.51 7.37
N VAL A 17 -2.10 -10.46 6.58
CA VAL A 17 -1.59 -9.16 7.04
C VAL A 17 -2.32 -8.03 6.34
N GLU A 18 -2.36 -6.88 6.99
CA GLU A 18 -2.91 -5.68 6.38
C GLU A 18 -1.96 -5.14 5.31
N PRO A 19 -2.49 -4.39 4.32
CA PRO A 19 -1.62 -3.79 3.30
C PRO A 19 -0.67 -2.79 3.94
N ASN A 20 0.58 -2.77 3.45
CA ASN A 20 1.60 -1.85 3.95
C ASN A 20 1.41 -0.47 3.32
N VAL A 21 0.73 0.42 4.03
CA VAL A 21 0.45 1.78 3.59
C VAL A 21 1.35 2.74 4.36
N ILE A 22 2.27 3.38 3.65
CA ILE A 22 3.22 4.33 4.24
C ILE A 22 2.89 5.79 3.91
N GLY A 23 1.78 6.01 3.21
CA GLY A 23 1.35 7.36 2.83
C GLY A 23 1.80 7.82 1.46
N LEU A 24 2.42 6.95 0.67
CA LEU A 24 2.92 7.31 -0.66
C LEU A 24 1.86 7.90 -1.57
N LEU A 25 0.63 7.39 -1.48
CA LEU A 25 -0.49 7.80 -2.33
C LEU A 25 -1.54 8.59 -1.57
N TRP A 26 -1.16 9.29 -0.49
CA TRP A 26 -2.09 10.06 0.32
C TRP A 26 -2.85 11.13 -0.50
N HIS A 27 -2.23 11.64 -1.56
CA HIS A 27 -2.81 12.67 -2.43
C HIS A 27 -3.56 12.07 -3.63
N ASN A 28 -3.61 10.74 -3.75
CA ASN A 28 -4.27 10.06 -4.86
C ASN A 28 -4.91 8.76 -4.35
N ILE A 29 -6.00 8.92 -3.63
CA ILE A 29 -6.71 7.79 -3.01
C ILE A 29 -7.29 6.85 -4.08
N ASP A 30 -7.75 7.37 -5.20
CA ASP A 30 -8.28 6.56 -6.29
C ASP A 30 -7.23 5.58 -6.81
N LYS A 31 -5.99 6.03 -6.94
CA LYS A 31 -4.88 5.17 -7.36
C LYS A 31 -4.57 4.11 -6.30
N GLN A 32 -4.62 4.49 -5.03
CA GLN A 32 -4.41 3.55 -3.93
C GLN A 32 -5.47 2.46 -3.92
N ILE A 33 -6.74 2.83 -4.12
CA ILE A 33 -7.83 1.87 -4.20
C ILE A 33 -7.63 0.92 -5.38
N GLU A 34 -7.26 1.45 -6.55
CA GLU A 34 -6.99 0.64 -7.73
C GLU A 34 -5.91 -0.41 -7.46
N LEU A 35 -4.80 0.00 -6.83
CA LEU A 35 -3.70 -0.89 -6.53
C LEU A 35 -4.08 -1.93 -5.46
N LEU A 36 -4.93 -1.54 -4.49
CA LEU A 36 -5.44 -2.48 -3.51
C LEU A 36 -6.33 -3.54 -4.15
N ILE A 37 -7.18 -3.16 -5.09
CA ILE A 37 -8.02 -4.10 -5.84
C ILE A 37 -7.13 -5.10 -6.58
N LYS A 38 -6.09 -4.62 -7.25
CA LYS A 38 -5.16 -5.49 -7.96
C LYS A 38 -4.46 -6.47 -7.01
N ALA A 39 -4.10 -6.02 -5.82
CA ALA A 39 -3.48 -6.89 -4.82
C ALA A 39 -4.45 -7.97 -4.33
N VAL A 40 -5.68 -7.59 -4.06
CA VAL A 40 -6.71 -8.54 -3.57
C VAL A 40 -7.08 -9.55 -4.65
N GLU A 41 -7.13 -9.15 -5.91
CA GLU A 41 -7.47 -10.03 -7.02
C GLU A 41 -6.26 -10.84 -7.53
N GLY A 42 -5.05 -10.36 -7.29
CA GLY A 42 -3.82 -11.00 -7.72
C GLY A 42 -3.25 -11.94 -6.67
N ASP A 43 -1.96 -12.20 -6.76
CA ASP A 43 -1.23 -13.10 -5.86
C ASP A 43 -0.04 -12.44 -5.17
N LYS A 44 0.06 -11.10 -5.25
CA LYS A 44 1.10 -10.33 -4.56
C LYS A 44 0.47 -9.35 -3.59
N PRO A 45 0.95 -9.27 -2.34
CA PRO A 45 0.41 -8.31 -1.37
C PRO A 45 0.72 -6.87 -1.77
N TYR A 46 -0.13 -5.96 -1.30
CA TYR A 46 0.07 -4.53 -1.47
C TYR A 46 1.18 -4.06 -0.54
N ASP A 47 2.17 -3.37 -1.09
CA ASP A 47 3.30 -2.87 -0.30
C ASP A 47 3.85 -1.59 -0.94
N GLU A 48 3.55 -0.44 -0.31
CA GLU A 48 4.01 0.86 -0.82
C GLU A 48 5.51 1.04 -0.70
N TYR A 49 6.14 0.42 0.28
CA TYR A 49 7.59 0.49 0.44
C TYR A 49 8.30 -0.10 -0.78
N LYS A 50 7.79 -1.22 -1.30
CA LYS A 50 8.37 -1.86 -2.49
C LYS A 50 8.14 -1.07 -3.77
N MET A 51 7.20 -0.13 -3.77
CA MET A 51 6.97 0.76 -4.91
C MET A 51 8.02 1.86 -5.01
N LEU A 52 8.77 2.09 -3.94
CA LEU A 52 9.84 3.09 -3.91
C LEU A 52 11.06 2.57 -4.67
N SER A 53 11.79 3.49 -5.33
CA SER A 53 13.11 3.17 -5.89
C SER A 53 14.10 2.88 -4.76
N LYS A 54 15.27 2.31 -5.09
CA LYS A 54 16.28 2.01 -4.08
C LYS A 54 16.72 3.28 -3.34
N SER A 55 16.87 4.39 -4.06
CA SER A 55 17.22 5.69 -3.46
C SER A 55 16.15 6.16 -2.50
N GLU A 56 14.89 6.03 -2.91
CA GLU A 56 13.76 6.44 -2.09
C GLU A 56 13.62 5.57 -0.85
N GLN A 57 13.87 4.26 -0.98
CA GLN A 57 13.85 3.36 0.16
C GLN A 57 14.90 3.73 1.19
N LYS A 58 16.11 4.07 0.74
CA LYS A 58 17.19 4.53 1.62
C LYS A 58 16.80 5.82 2.33
N ALA A 59 16.24 6.79 1.60
CA ALA A 59 15.81 8.05 2.17
C ALA A 59 14.68 7.84 3.20
N PHE A 60 13.74 6.96 2.90
CA PHE A 60 12.67 6.62 3.82
C PHE A 60 13.21 5.99 5.11
N ASP A 61 14.15 5.04 4.98
CA ASP A 61 14.76 4.37 6.13
C ASP A 61 15.52 5.34 7.02
N LYS A 62 16.12 6.39 6.43
CA LYS A 62 16.81 7.43 7.17
C LYS A 62 15.89 8.49 7.76
N GLY A 63 14.60 8.47 7.39
CA GLY A 63 13.65 9.48 7.80
C GLY A 63 13.72 10.76 6.99
N ASP A 64 14.38 10.76 5.83
CA ASP A 64 14.52 11.94 4.95
C ASP A 64 13.26 12.16 4.10
N ILE A 65 12.42 11.14 3.96
CA ILE A 65 11.15 11.23 3.23
C ILE A 65 10.01 11.09 4.22
N VAL A 66 9.10 12.06 4.19
CA VAL A 66 7.86 12.03 4.99
C VAL A 66 6.68 12.21 4.05
N PHE A 67 5.75 11.30 4.09
CA PHE A 67 4.54 11.35 3.27
C PHE A 67 3.33 11.86 4.04
#